data_17bb6f3c36139fcf9d9f8799931f92b0
#
_entry.id   17bb6f3c36139fcf9d9f8799931f92b0
#
_cell.length_a   1.000
_cell.length_b   1.000
_cell.length_c   1.000
_cell.angle_alpha   90.00
_cell.angle_beta   90.00
_cell.angle_gamma   90.00
#
_symmetry.space_group_name_H-M   'P 1'
#
loop_
_entity.id
_entity.type
_entity.pdbx_description
1 polymer ?
#
loop_
_entity_poly.entity_id
_entity_poly.type
_entity_poly.pdbx_seq_one_letter_code
_entity_poly.pdbx_strand_id
1 'polypeptide(L)'
;MAEVLPLRRTPAGVPVASCMLAHESKQVEAGLTREVSVELQAVALGDLAAVLAAATPGGPMRITGFLAAKSLRSRTPVLHLTTIEFLEGN
;
A
#
# COMPACT_ATOMS: atom_id res chain seq x y z
N MET A 1 6.16 -3.91 -3.02
CA MET A 1 6.17 -3.48 -1.61
C MET A 1 7.60 -3.31 -1.14
N ALA A 2 7.94 -2.14 -0.67
CA ALA A 2 9.33 -1.83 -0.33
C ALA A 2 9.63 -2.00 1.17
N GLU A 3 8.70 -1.68 2.04
CA GLU A 3 8.91 -1.71 3.47
C GLU A 3 7.60 -2.02 4.18
N VAL A 4 7.65 -2.87 5.20
CA VAL A 4 6.50 -3.19 6.06
C VAL A 4 6.83 -2.69 7.46
N LEU A 5 5.95 -1.85 8.00
CA LEU A 5 6.09 -1.35 9.36
C LEU A 5 5.46 -2.31 10.35
N PRO A 6 5.93 -2.31 11.62
CA PRO A 6 5.35 -3.17 12.64
C PRO A 6 3.86 -2.94 12.84
N LEU A 7 3.15 -4.03 13.14
CA LEU A 7 1.73 -3.98 13.47
C LEU A 7 1.50 -3.11 14.71
N ARG A 8 0.49 -2.26 14.64
CA ARG A 8 0.09 -1.42 15.77
C ARG A 8 -1.43 -1.44 15.88
N ARG A 9 -1.97 -0.82 16.92
CA ARG A 9 -3.41 -0.78 17.13
C ARG A 9 -3.88 0.65 17.30
N THR A 10 -5.12 0.91 16.88
CA THR A 10 -5.78 2.18 17.17
C THR A 10 -6.22 2.21 18.63
N PRO A 11 -6.60 3.39 19.18
CA PRO A 11 -7.16 3.46 20.54
C PRO A 11 -8.37 2.56 20.74
N ALA A 12 -9.14 2.26 19.68
CA ALA A 12 -10.26 1.34 19.75
C ALA A 12 -9.85 -0.13 19.66
N GLY A 13 -8.56 -0.44 19.57
CA GLY A 13 -8.05 -1.80 19.52
C GLY A 13 -8.01 -2.42 18.13
N VAL A 14 -8.29 -1.66 17.09
CA VAL A 14 -8.26 -2.18 15.71
C VAL A 14 -6.80 -2.28 15.25
N PRO A 15 -6.37 -3.45 14.76
CA PRO A 15 -4.99 -3.59 14.26
C PRO A 15 -4.78 -2.77 12.99
N VAL A 16 -3.59 -2.19 12.88
CA VAL A 16 -3.18 -1.37 11.73
C VAL A 16 -1.80 -1.81 11.28
N ALA A 17 -1.66 -2.10 10.01
CA ALA A 17 -0.37 -2.34 9.38
C ALA A 17 -0.15 -1.32 8.28
N SER A 18 1.11 -0.92 8.07
CA SER A 18 1.47 0.05 7.05
C SER A 18 2.65 -0.46 6.25
N CYS A 19 2.73 -0.03 5.00
CA CYS A 19 3.89 -0.32 4.17
C CYS A 19 4.10 0.81 3.15
N MET A 20 5.27 0.81 2.52
CA MET A 20 5.52 1.64 1.36
C MET A 20 5.37 0.76 0.12
N LEU A 21 4.57 1.20 -0.81
CA LEU A 21 4.39 0.53 -2.10
C LEU A 21 5.22 1.25 -3.14
N ALA A 22 5.95 0.48 -3.94
CA ALA A 22 6.64 1.01 -5.08
C ALA A 22 5.94 0.50 -6.34
N HIS A 23 5.66 1.40 -7.27
CA HIS A 23 5.02 1.07 -8.53
C HIS A 23 5.81 1.67 -9.67
N GLU A 24 6.12 0.84 -10.66
CA GLU A 24 6.77 1.28 -11.87
C GLU A 24 5.98 0.76 -13.07
N SER A 25 5.78 1.61 -14.05
CA SER A 25 5.08 1.22 -15.27
C SER A 25 5.48 2.12 -16.42
N LYS A 26 5.12 1.70 -17.64
CA LYS A 26 5.24 2.54 -18.81
C LYS A 26 3.83 2.90 -19.26
N GLN A 27 3.59 4.17 -19.44
CA GLN A 27 2.30 4.69 -19.84
C GLN A 27 2.44 5.54 -21.10
N VAL A 28 1.38 5.62 -21.87
CA VAL A 28 1.35 6.49 -23.05
C VAL A 28 0.50 7.71 -22.70
N GLU A 29 1.10 8.89 -22.87
CA GLU A 29 0.42 10.16 -22.61
C GLU A 29 0.71 11.10 -23.76
N ALA A 30 -0.33 11.64 -24.36
CA ALA A 30 -0.22 12.53 -25.53
C ALA A 30 0.62 11.92 -26.66
N GLY A 31 0.52 10.62 -26.87
CA GLY A 31 1.27 9.91 -27.90
C GLY A 31 2.72 9.59 -27.55
N LEU A 32 3.15 9.95 -26.33
CA LEU A 32 4.52 9.72 -25.89
C LEU A 32 4.55 8.66 -24.78
N THR A 33 5.49 7.73 -24.87
CA THR A 33 5.71 6.75 -23.83
C THR A 33 6.46 7.40 -22.68
N ARG A 34 5.95 7.24 -21.46
CA ARG A 34 6.58 7.71 -20.24
C ARG A 34 6.83 6.58 -19.30
N GLU A 35 7.94 6.64 -18.60
CA GLU A 35 8.16 5.79 -17.44
C GLU A 35 7.53 6.46 -16.23
N VAL A 36 6.71 5.71 -15.50
CA VAL A 36 6.05 6.17 -14.28
C VAL A 36 6.61 5.40 -13.12
N SER A 37 7.07 6.14 -12.10
CA SER A 37 7.57 5.55 -10.88
C SER A 37 6.96 6.33 -9.71
N VAL A 38 6.37 5.62 -8.76
CA VAL A 38 5.75 6.26 -7.60
C VAL A 38 5.92 5.38 -6.38
N GLU A 39 6.18 6.02 -5.25
CA GLU A 39 6.13 5.37 -3.95
C GLU A 39 4.95 5.95 -3.18
N LEU A 40 4.20 5.08 -2.52
CA LEU A 40 2.97 5.46 -1.86
C LEU A 40 2.82 4.70 -0.57
N GLN A 41 2.49 5.42 0.50
CA GLN A 41 2.18 4.77 1.78
C GLN A 41 0.82 4.10 1.68
N ALA A 42 0.76 2.86 2.16
CA ALA A 42 -0.48 2.11 2.22
C ALA A 42 -0.73 1.65 3.66
N VAL A 43 -2.01 1.55 4.02
CA VAL A 43 -2.42 1.04 5.33
C VAL A 43 -3.48 -0.03 5.15
N ALA A 44 -3.47 -1.00 6.06
CA ALA A 44 -4.51 -2.02 6.15
C ALA A 44 -5.03 -2.04 7.58
N LEU A 45 -6.33 -2.15 7.72
CA LEU A 45 -7.02 -2.15 9.01
C LEU A 45 -7.72 -3.47 9.22
N GLY A 46 -7.87 -3.87 10.49
CA GLY A 46 -8.61 -5.08 10.83
C GLY A 46 -7.88 -6.33 10.37
N ASP A 47 -8.62 -7.27 9.79
CA ASP A 47 -8.06 -8.56 9.37
C ASP A 47 -6.96 -8.42 8.32
N LEU A 48 -7.08 -7.44 7.44
CA LEU A 48 -6.06 -7.20 6.43
C LEU A 48 -4.73 -6.72 7.03
N ALA A 49 -4.76 -6.12 8.21
CA ALA A 49 -3.54 -5.68 8.88
C ALA A 49 -2.62 -6.86 9.17
N ALA A 50 -3.18 -7.98 9.64
CA ALA A 50 -2.40 -9.19 9.90
C ALA A 50 -1.85 -9.77 8.60
N VAL A 51 -2.64 -9.75 7.52
CA VAL A 51 -2.20 -10.22 6.22
C VAL A 51 -1.01 -9.39 5.71
N LEU A 52 -1.12 -8.07 5.79
CA LEU A 52 -0.05 -7.18 5.35
C LEU A 52 1.20 -7.32 6.21
N ALA A 53 1.04 -7.43 7.54
CA ALA A 53 2.15 -7.55 8.46
C ALA A 53 2.95 -8.84 8.25
N ALA A 54 2.31 -9.89 7.74
CA ALA A 54 2.97 -11.16 7.44
C ALA A 54 3.65 -11.18 6.06
N ALA A 55 3.49 -10.11 5.27
CA ALA A 55 4.03 -10.07 3.93
C ALA A 55 5.55 -9.96 3.93
N THR A 56 6.19 -10.59 2.95
CA THR A 56 7.63 -10.48 2.75
C THR A 56 7.94 -9.18 2.01
N PRO A 57 8.80 -8.30 2.57
CA PRO A 57 9.21 -7.10 1.86
C PRO A 57 9.80 -7.43 0.49
N GLY A 58 9.47 -6.62 -0.51
CA GLY A 58 9.95 -6.82 -1.88
C GLY A 58 9.11 -7.77 -2.70
N GLY A 59 8.18 -8.51 -2.09
CA GLY A 59 7.32 -9.42 -2.83
C GLY A 59 6.27 -8.67 -3.65
N PRO A 60 5.96 -9.16 -4.86
CA PRO A 60 4.91 -8.56 -5.67
C PRO A 60 3.52 -8.90 -5.14
N MET A 61 2.60 -7.97 -5.26
CA MET A 61 1.22 -8.21 -4.86
C MET A 61 0.26 -7.38 -5.70
N ARG A 62 -0.96 -7.86 -5.78
CA ARG A 62 -2.07 -7.13 -6.39
C ARG A 62 -2.94 -6.60 -5.27
N ILE A 63 -3.21 -5.32 -5.30
CA ILE A 63 -3.97 -4.66 -4.25
C ILE A 63 -5.11 -3.85 -4.84
N THR A 64 -6.15 -3.69 -4.03
CA THR A 64 -7.27 -2.79 -4.32
C THR A 64 -7.49 -1.93 -3.09
N GLY A 65 -7.86 -0.69 -3.31
CA GLY A 65 -8.10 0.20 -2.20
C GLY A 65 -8.56 1.57 -2.65
N PHE A 66 -8.57 2.51 -1.73
CA PHE A 66 -8.95 3.89 -2.02
C PHE A 66 -7.96 4.86 -1.39
N LEU A 67 -7.84 6.03 -1.98
CA LEU A 67 -6.97 7.08 -1.45
C LEU A 67 -7.73 7.97 -0.47
N ALA A 68 -7.06 8.31 0.62
CA ALA A 68 -7.58 9.25 1.59
C ALA A 68 -6.43 10.10 2.13
N ALA A 69 -6.74 11.26 2.68
CA ALA A 69 -5.73 12.07 3.35
C ALA A 69 -5.27 11.35 4.62
N LYS A 70 -3.97 11.45 4.91
CA LYS A 70 -3.35 10.80 6.05
C LYS A 70 -4.03 11.18 7.37
N SER A 71 -4.39 12.45 7.51
CA SER A 71 -5.09 12.97 8.68
C SER A 71 -5.71 14.32 8.34
N LEU A 72 -6.44 14.90 9.29
CA LEU A 72 -7.00 16.24 9.12
C LEU A 72 -5.91 17.30 8.95
N ARG A 73 -4.74 17.08 9.52
CA ARG A 73 -3.62 18.01 9.43
C ARG A 73 -2.70 17.73 8.25
N SER A 74 -2.59 16.47 7.86
CA SER A 74 -1.75 16.08 6.73
C SER A 74 -2.61 15.63 5.58
N ARG A 75 -2.50 16.31 4.45
CA ARG A 75 -3.25 16.00 3.23
C ARG A 75 -2.52 15.02 2.34
N THR A 76 -1.39 14.49 2.80
CA THR A 76 -0.65 13.48 2.07
C THR A 76 -1.55 12.29 1.76
N PRO A 77 -1.64 11.85 0.49
CA PRO A 77 -2.46 10.70 0.13
C PRO A 77 -1.91 9.41 0.75
N VAL A 78 -2.81 8.59 1.26
CA VAL A 78 -2.50 7.25 1.77
C VAL A 78 -3.49 6.29 1.15
N LEU A 79 -3.01 5.17 0.65
CA LEU A 79 -3.85 4.13 0.06
C LEU A 79 -4.35 3.21 1.17
N HIS A 80 -5.68 3.18 1.37
CA HIS A 80 -6.32 2.27 2.31
C HIS A 80 -6.66 0.99 1.56
N LEU A 81 -6.04 -0.11 1.95
CA LEU A 81 -6.20 -1.39 1.27
C LEU A 81 -7.53 -2.04 1.62
N THR A 82 -8.22 -2.53 0.62
CA THR A 82 -9.45 -3.31 0.79
C THR A 82 -9.27 -4.77 0.41
N THR A 83 -8.34 -5.07 -0.49
CA THR A 83 -7.95 -6.44 -0.83
C THR A 83 -6.46 -6.54 -1.06
N ILE A 84 -5.89 -7.69 -0.73
CA ILE A 84 -4.49 -7.99 -0.96
C ILE A 84 -4.40 -9.40 -1.53
N GLU A 85 -3.68 -9.54 -2.64
CA GLU A 85 -3.40 -10.83 -3.24
C GLU A 85 -1.90 -10.93 -3.49
N PHE A 86 -1.26 -11.91 -2.87
CA PHE A 86 0.16 -12.14 -3.10
C PHE A 86 0.35 -12.93 -4.38
N LEU A 87 1.26 -12.45 -5.22
CA LEU A 87 1.53 -13.07 -6.51
C LEU A 87 2.61 -14.13 -6.37
N GLU A 88 2.46 -15.23 -7.10
CA GLU A 88 3.41 -16.31 -7.09
C GLU A 88 4.58 -16.05 -8.04
N GLY A 89 5.56 -16.96 -8.01
CA GLY A 89 6.73 -16.84 -8.84
C GLY A 89 7.86 -16.12 -8.16
N ASN A 90 7.71 -15.94 -6.94
CA ASN A 90 8.64 -15.21 -6.10
C ASN A 90 9.58 -16.17 -5.40
#